data_d59abc21370a06b1260b4842bf35aa50
#
_entry.id   d59abc21370a06b1260b4842bf35aa50
#
_cell.length_a   1.000
_cell.length_b   1.000
_cell.length_c   1.000
_cell.angle_alpha   90.00
_cell.angle_beta   90.00
_cell.angle_gamma   90.00
#
_symmetry.space_group_name_H-M   'P 1'
#
loop_
_entity.id
_entity.type
_entity.pdbx_description
1 polymer ?
#
loop_
_entity_poly.entity_id
_entity_poly.type
_entity_poly.pdbx_seq_one_letter_code
_entity_poly.pdbx_strand_id
1 'polypeptide(L)'
;MTDFSIVDGIAEIHTPELYRTWMDRPDYIDAVAASADPDVAATKRIMIEFVAELARMIRDAAVVERIRDIMERYVSEEFVQHDPNAPGNGREQLIEFLRHAPLDGGAPPAVVNVMAEGELASVMTRQPTPDPLIPGSTYDWYSLAVFRLANGRLSEHWGPLKKLAA
;
A
#
# COMPACT_ATOMS: atom_id res chain seq x y z
N MET A 1 15.96 16.45 -14.61
CA MET A 1 15.70 16.27 -13.17
C MET A 1 14.85 15.00 -13.06
N THR A 2 15.26 14.02 -12.26
CA THR A 2 14.49 12.79 -12.06
C THR A 2 13.30 13.08 -11.15
N ASP A 3 12.16 12.44 -11.40
CA ASP A 3 10.91 12.65 -10.61
C ASP A 3 11.03 12.13 -9.18
N PHE A 4 12.03 11.30 -8.91
CA PHE A 4 12.34 10.75 -7.60
C PHE A 4 13.82 10.42 -7.43
N SER A 5 14.24 10.21 -6.19
CA SER A 5 15.52 9.59 -5.80
C SER A 5 15.30 8.60 -4.66
N ILE A 6 16.23 7.68 -4.44
CA ILE A 6 16.26 6.82 -3.25
C ILE A 6 17.38 7.33 -2.35
N VAL A 7 17.04 7.75 -1.15
CA VAL A 7 17.97 8.23 -0.13
C VAL A 7 17.81 7.36 1.10
N ASP A 8 18.87 6.66 1.48
CA ASP A 8 18.88 5.73 2.63
C ASP A 8 17.72 4.72 2.62
N GLY A 9 17.35 4.24 1.42
CA GLY A 9 16.27 3.26 1.22
C GLY A 9 14.86 3.86 1.19
N ILE A 10 14.71 5.18 1.27
CA ILE A 10 13.43 5.88 1.21
C ILE A 10 13.33 6.61 -0.14
N ALA A 11 12.19 6.49 -0.80
CA ALA A 11 11.92 7.23 -2.01
C ALA A 11 11.54 8.69 -1.69
N GLU A 12 12.33 9.62 -2.20
CA GLU A 12 12.00 11.04 -2.20
C GLU A 12 11.30 11.38 -3.51
N ILE A 13 10.09 11.90 -3.43
CA ILE A 13 9.25 12.29 -4.56
C ILE A 13 9.44 13.77 -4.82
N HIS A 14 9.88 14.13 -6.02
CA HIS A 14 10.25 15.51 -6.41
C HIS A 14 9.14 16.21 -7.20
N THR A 15 8.16 15.47 -7.71
CA THR A 15 7.06 16.04 -8.51
C THR A 15 5.70 15.62 -7.98
N PRO A 16 4.70 16.52 -7.92
CA PRO A 16 3.34 16.16 -7.51
C PRO A 16 2.70 15.10 -8.42
N GLU A 17 3.09 15.06 -9.68
CA GLU A 17 2.58 14.10 -10.67
C GLU A 17 2.93 12.67 -10.29
N LEU A 18 4.10 12.42 -9.71
CA LEU A 18 4.51 11.07 -9.32
C LEU A 18 3.60 10.46 -8.25
N TYR A 19 2.99 11.25 -7.36
CA TYR A 19 1.98 10.74 -6.42
C TYR A 19 0.76 10.11 -7.11
N ARG A 20 0.46 10.56 -8.33
CA ARG A 20 -0.69 10.05 -9.11
C ARG A 20 -0.31 8.90 -10.03
N THR A 21 0.97 8.71 -10.33
CA THR A 21 1.45 7.81 -11.38
C THR A 21 2.48 6.78 -10.91
N TRP A 22 2.94 6.83 -9.66
CA TRP A 22 3.98 5.94 -9.15
C TRP A 22 3.69 4.45 -9.41
N MET A 23 2.42 4.05 -9.29
CA MET A 23 1.97 2.69 -9.49
C MET A 23 2.11 2.22 -10.95
N ASP A 24 2.24 3.13 -11.91
CA ASP A 24 2.42 2.85 -13.33
C ASP A 24 3.88 3.03 -13.78
N ARG A 25 4.80 3.23 -12.84
CA ARG A 25 6.22 3.49 -13.08
C ARG A 25 7.07 2.27 -12.69
N PRO A 26 7.43 1.40 -13.66
CA PRO A 26 8.27 0.23 -13.39
C PRO A 26 9.61 0.60 -12.77
N ASP A 27 10.23 1.69 -13.22
CA ASP A 27 11.48 2.21 -12.67
C ASP A 27 11.37 2.60 -11.20
N TYR A 28 10.25 3.20 -10.78
CA TYR A 28 9.97 3.52 -9.40
C TYR A 28 9.77 2.26 -8.55
N ILE A 29 8.93 1.35 -9.04
CA ILE A 29 8.65 0.06 -8.38
C ILE A 29 9.95 -0.74 -8.20
N ASP A 30 10.79 -0.80 -9.25
CA ASP A 30 12.08 -1.49 -9.22
C ASP A 30 13.03 -0.87 -8.18
N ALA A 31 13.09 0.46 -8.12
CA ALA A 31 13.95 1.17 -7.19
C ALA A 31 13.53 0.94 -5.72
N VAL A 32 12.23 1.01 -5.41
CA VAL A 32 11.71 0.79 -4.05
C VAL A 32 11.83 -0.69 -3.62
N ALA A 33 11.67 -1.64 -4.57
CA ALA A 33 11.80 -3.07 -4.30
C ALA A 33 13.26 -3.54 -4.21
N ALA A 34 14.24 -2.72 -4.60
CA ALA A 34 15.63 -3.13 -4.64
C ALA A 34 16.17 -3.60 -3.27
N SER A 35 16.97 -4.66 -3.30
CA SER A 35 17.74 -5.18 -2.16
C SER A 35 18.93 -5.98 -2.67
N ALA A 36 20.02 -6.01 -1.89
CA ALA A 36 21.16 -6.87 -2.16
C ALA A 36 20.85 -8.36 -1.90
N ASP A 37 19.89 -8.62 -1.01
CA ASP A 37 19.38 -9.94 -0.73
C ASP A 37 18.20 -10.28 -1.68
N PRO A 38 18.31 -11.34 -2.50
CA PRO A 38 17.28 -11.69 -3.48
C PRO A 38 15.93 -12.10 -2.84
N ASP A 39 15.92 -12.71 -1.66
CA ASP A 39 14.70 -13.13 -0.98
C ASP A 39 13.98 -11.91 -0.41
N VAL A 40 14.72 -10.96 0.14
CA VAL A 40 14.20 -9.66 0.57
C VAL A 40 13.65 -8.88 -0.62
N ALA A 41 14.40 -8.83 -1.74
CA ALA A 41 13.93 -8.17 -2.96
C ALA A 41 12.62 -8.78 -3.49
N ALA A 42 12.49 -10.12 -3.49
CA ALA A 42 11.28 -10.81 -3.90
C ALA A 42 10.08 -10.47 -3.00
N THR A 43 10.27 -10.48 -1.70
CA THR A 43 9.23 -10.10 -0.72
C THR A 43 8.80 -8.65 -0.90
N LYS A 44 9.76 -7.72 -1.03
CA LYS A 44 9.49 -6.31 -1.29
C LYS A 44 8.72 -6.10 -2.60
N ARG A 45 9.07 -6.88 -3.65
CA ARG A 45 8.39 -6.85 -4.94
C ARG A 45 6.92 -7.21 -4.81
N ILE A 46 6.59 -8.32 -4.16
CA ILE A 46 5.20 -8.75 -3.94
C ILE A 46 4.41 -7.63 -3.23
N MET A 47 5.02 -7.02 -2.20
CA MET A 47 4.35 -5.97 -1.43
C MET A 47 4.05 -4.72 -2.24
N ILE A 48 5.05 -4.19 -2.96
CA ILE A 48 4.84 -2.95 -3.73
C ILE A 48 3.89 -3.19 -4.91
N GLU A 49 3.94 -4.34 -5.57
CA GLU A 49 3.02 -4.69 -6.65
C GLU A 49 1.59 -4.84 -6.16
N PHE A 50 1.37 -5.48 -5.02
CA PHE A 50 0.05 -5.54 -4.38
C PHE A 50 -0.52 -4.15 -4.12
N VAL A 51 0.27 -3.28 -3.46
CA VAL A 51 -0.18 -1.90 -3.17
C VAL A 51 -0.39 -1.09 -4.45
N ALA A 52 0.45 -1.29 -5.48
CA ALA A 52 0.28 -0.64 -6.77
C ALA A 52 -1.02 -1.06 -7.47
N GLU A 53 -1.40 -2.34 -7.43
CA GLU A 53 -2.68 -2.82 -7.97
C GLU A 53 -3.89 -2.21 -7.22
N LEU A 54 -3.81 -2.13 -5.89
CA LEU A 54 -4.84 -1.44 -5.09
C LEU A 54 -4.91 0.05 -5.44
N ALA A 55 -3.75 0.69 -5.59
CA ALA A 55 -3.67 2.11 -5.92
C ALA A 55 -4.28 2.42 -7.30
N ARG A 56 -3.99 1.61 -8.31
CA ARG A 56 -4.63 1.70 -9.64
C ARG A 56 -6.14 1.53 -9.55
N MET A 57 -6.59 0.49 -8.84
CA MET A 57 -8.01 0.20 -8.65
C MET A 57 -8.75 1.38 -8.02
N ILE A 58 -8.17 1.99 -6.98
CA ILE A 58 -8.76 3.15 -6.29
C ILE A 58 -8.77 4.37 -7.21
N ARG A 59 -7.64 4.70 -7.84
CA ARG A 59 -7.51 5.84 -8.77
C ARG A 59 -8.53 5.76 -9.93
N ASP A 60 -8.71 4.56 -10.46
CA ASP A 60 -9.58 4.30 -11.62
C ASP A 60 -11.05 4.10 -11.22
N ALA A 61 -11.38 4.21 -9.91
CA ALA A 61 -12.70 3.95 -9.33
C ALA A 61 -13.28 2.57 -9.73
N ALA A 62 -12.42 1.55 -9.87
CA ALA A 62 -12.74 0.22 -10.39
C ALA A 62 -12.75 -0.86 -9.28
N VAL A 63 -13.19 -0.49 -8.07
CA VAL A 63 -13.15 -1.40 -6.90
C VAL A 63 -14.01 -2.64 -7.12
N VAL A 64 -15.25 -2.44 -7.56
CA VAL A 64 -16.22 -3.54 -7.73
C VAL A 64 -15.73 -4.56 -8.77
N GLU A 65 -15.12 -4.09 -9.85
CA GLU A 65 -14.64 -4.89 -10.97
C GLU A 65 -13.34 -5.63 -10.66
N ARG A 66 -12.43 -5.03 -9.89
CA ARG A 66 -11.05 -5.51 -9.80
C ARG A 66 -10.66 -6.12 -8.45
N ILE A 67 -11.38 -5.79 -7.37
CA ILE A 67 -10.96 -6.18 -6.01
C ILE A 67 -10.81 -7.69 -5.84
N ARG A 68 -11.72 -8.48 -6.41
CA ARG A 68 -11.67 -9.95 -6.31
C ARG A 68 -10.40 -10.51 -6.94
N ASP A 69 -10.09 -10.13 -8.16
CA ASP A 69 -8.92 -10.63 -8.90
C ASP A 69 -7.60 -10.26 -8.18
N ILE A 70 -7.52 -9.05 -7.63
CA ILE A 70 -6.36 -8.60 -6.85
C ILE A 70 -6.21 -9.44 -5.58
N MET A 71 -7.29 -9.62 -4.81
CA MET A 71 -7.25 -10.38 -3.57
C MET A 71 -6.94 -11.86 -3.80
N GLU A 72 -7.50 -12.47 -4.83
CA GLU A 72 -7.22 -13.87 -5.18
C GLU A 72 -5.77 -14.09 -5.62
N ARG A 73 -5.14 -13.07 -6.21
CA ARG A 73 -3.73 -13.13 -6.62
C ARG A 73 -2.77 -13.00 -5.45
N TYR A 74 -3.00 -12.05 -4.54
CA TYR A 74 -2.03 -11.64 -3.54
C TYR A 74 -2.35 -12.09 -2.12
N VAL A 75 -3.58 -12.41 -1.78
CA VAL A 75 -4.02 -12.67 -0.40
C VAL A 75 -4.41 -14.14 -0.23
N SER A 76 -3.99 -14.76 0.86
CA SER A 76 -4.37 -16.12 1.20
C SER A 76 -5.86 -16.20 1.56
N GLU A 77 -6.47 -17.37 1.36
CA GLU A 77 -7.88 -17.59 1.70
C GLU A 77 -8.16 -17.41 3.19
N GLU A 78 -7.24 -17.89 4.03
CA GLU A 78 -7.32 -17.85 5.50
C GLU A 78 -6.65 -16.59 6.08
N PHE A 79 -6.75 -15.45 5.39
CA PHE A 79 -6.12 -14.18 5.80
C PHE A 79 -6.58 -13.73 7.19
N VAL A 80 -5.62 -13.34 8.04
CA VAL A 80 -5.90 -12.82 9.40
C VAL A 80 -5.78 -11.31 9.42
N GLN A 81 -6.84 -10.63 9.86
CA GLN A 81 -6.93 -9.17 9.92
C GLN A 81 -6.90 -8.69 11.36
N HIS A 82 -5.92 -7.83 11.69
CA HIS A 82 -5.80 -7.20 13.01
C HIS A 82 -6.27 -5.74 13.04
N ASP A 83 -6.72 -5.18 11.90
CA ASP A 83 -7.33 -3.86 11.91
C ASP A 83 -8.68 -3.91 12.66
N PRO A 84 -8.83 -3.13 13.76
CA PRO A 84 -10.05 -3.16 14.58
C PRO A 84 -11.28 -2.59 13.87
N ASN A 85 -11.11 -1.96 12.72
CA ASN A 85 -12.20 -1.40 11.91
C ASN A 85 -12.65 -2.36 10.80
N ALA A 86 -11.89 -3.42 10.53
CA ALA A 86 -12.26 -4.43 9.55
C ALA A 86 -13.14 -5.52 10.18
N PRO A 87 -14.10 -6.10 9.44
CA PRO A 87 -15.18 -6.92 10.00
C PRO A 87 -14.80 -8.38 10.30
N GLY A 88 -13.55 -8.78 10.22
CA GLY A 88 -13.13 -10.14 10.54
C GLY A 88 -12.07 -10.72 9.62
N ASN A 89 -11.84 -12.01 9.75
CA ASN A 89 -10.78 -12.74 9.03
C ASN A 89 -11.30 -13.36 7.73
N GLY A 90 -10.34 -13.72 6.87
CA GLY A 90 -10.58 -14.36 5.60
C GLY A 90 -10.62 -13.38 4.41
N ARG A 91 -10.13 -13.87 3.27
CA ARG A 91 -10.07 -13.08 2.04
C ARG A 91 -11.44 -12.56 1.60
N GLU A 92 -12.50 -13.35 1.72
CA GLU A 92 -13.86 -12.94 1.34
C GLU A 92 -14.38 -11.78 2.19
N GLN A 93 -14.08 -11.78 3.50
CA GLN A 93 -14.45 -10.68 4.39
C GLN A 93 -13.72 -9.38 4.01
N LEU A 94 -12.45 -9.50 3.62
CA LEU A 94 -11.65 -8.36 3.16
C LEU A 94 -12.19 -7.80 1.82
N ILE A 95 -12.55 -8.66 0.88
CA ILE A 95 -13.17 -8.26 -0.39
C ILE A 95 -14.47 -7.49 -0.14
N GLU A 96 -15.34 -8.02 0.70
CA GLU A 96 -16.62 -7.40 1.01
C GLU A 96 -16.45 -6.06 1.73
N PHE A 97 -15.53 -5.99 2.68
CA PHE A 97 -15.19 -4.74 3.36
C PHE A 97 -14.72 -3.66 2.39
N LEU A 98 -13.78 -3.99 1.49
CA LEU A 98 -13.22 -3.02 0.54
C LEU A 98 -14.23 -2.57 -0.53
N ARG A 99 -15.17 -3.43 -0.91
CA ARG A 99 -16.27 -3.04 -1.81
C ARG A 99 -17.16 -1.92 -1.28
N HIS A 100 -17.30 -1.84 0.03
CA HIS A 100 -18.14 -0.85 0.70
C HIS A 100 -17.34 0.27 1.36
N ALA A 101 -16.01 0.21 1.32
CA ALA A 101 -15.17 1.28 1.82
C ALA A 101 -15.34 2.55 0.96
N PRO A 102 -15.32 3.74 1.55
CA PRO A 102 -15.43 5.00 0.80
C PRO A 102 -14.12 5.30 0.06
N LEU A 103 -13.82 4.50 -0.95
CA LEU A 103 -12.65 4.65 -1.82
C LEU A 103 -13.07 5.52 -3.03
N ASP A 104 -12.95 6.81 -2.88
CA ASP A 104 -13.56 7.84 -3.73
C ASP A 104 -12.75 8.27 -4.96
N GLY A 105 -11.81 7.45 -5.41
CA GLY A 105 -11.02 7.76 -6.62
C GLY A 105 -9.99 8.88 -6.43
N GLY A 106 -9.64 9.21 -5.18
CA GLY A 106 -8.56 10.13 -4.86
C GLY A 106 -7.18 9.59 -5.26
N ALA A 107 -6.17 10.44 -5.24
CA ALA A 107 -4.78 9.99 -5.42
C ALA A 107 -4.38 9.12 -4.22
N PRO A 108 -4.10 7.81 -4.42
CA PRO A 108 -3.68 6.95 -3.31
C PRO A 108 -2.29 7.36 -2.81
N PRO A 109 -1.98 7.09 -1.53
CA PRO A 109 -0.64 7.34 -1.00
C PRO A 109 0.43 6.65 -1.83
N ALA A 110 1.59 7.29 -2.01
CA ALA A 110 2.72 6.66 -2.67
C ALA A 110 3.49 5.77 -1.68
N VAL A 111 3.85 4.57 -2.12
CA VAL A 111 4.77 3.71 -1.36
C VAL A 111 6.17 4.30 -1.45
N VAL A 112 6.73 4.75 -0.32
CA VAL A 112 8.07 5.36 -0.27
C VAL A 112 9.13 4.43 0.29
N ASN A 113 8.74 3.37 0.99
CA ASN A 113 9.65 2.33 1.47
C ASN A 113 8.91 1.01 1.68
N VAL A 114 9.61 -0.09 1.43
CA VAL A 114 9.21 -1.43 1.84
C VAL A 114 10.40 -2.06 2.57
N MET A 115 10.18 -2.50 3.80
CA MET A 115 11.15 -3.28 4.58
C MET A 115 10.66 -4.71 4.69
N ALA A 116 11.58 -5.68 4.65
CA ALA A 116 11.24 -7.09 4.82
C ALA A 116 12.30 -7.80 5.67
N GLU A 117 11.84 -8.67 6.56
CA GLU A 117 12.65 -9.54 7.39
C GLU A 117 11.93 -10.89 7.57
N GLY A 118 12.51 -11.95 7.03
CA GLY A 118 11.85 -13.25 6.99
C GLY A 118 10.51 -13.17 6.25
N GLU A 119 9.45 -13.63 6.91
CA GLU A 119 8.08 -13.60 6.38
C GLU A 119 7.34 -12.26 6.63
N LEU A 120 7.95 -11.33 7.36
CA LEU A 120 7.33 -10.04 7.66
C LEU A 120 7.80 -8.97 6.67
N ALA A 121 6.85 -8.16 6.25
CA ALA A 121 7.13 -6.95 5.47
C ALA A 121 6.34 -5.76 6.00
N SER A 122 6.95 -4.59 6.02
CA SER A 122 6.26 -3.34 6.29
C SER A 122 6.30 -2.43 5.09
N VAL A 123 5.18 -1.76 4.84
CA VAL A 123 5.03 -0.75 3.79
C VAL A 123 4.87 0.60 4.45
N MET A 124 5.72 1.55 4.07
CA MET A 124 5.57 2.95 4.42
C MET A 124 5.04 3.73 3.22
N THR A 125 3.96 4.45 3.43
CA THR A 125 3.38 5.34 2.42
C THR A 125 3.51 6.79 2.84
N ARG A 126 3.55 7.69 1.85
CA ARG A 126 3.52 9.15 2.02
C ARG A 126 2.39 9.76 1.20
N GLN A 127 1.67 10.69 1.80
CA GLN A 127 0.60 11.42 1.13
C GLN A 127 0.63 12.89 1.55
N PRO A 128 0.73 13.83 0.61
CA PRO A 128 0.45 15.24 0.89
C PRO A 128 -1.01 15.40 1.32
N THR A 129 -1.22 15.91 2.52
CA THR A 129 -2.54 16.02 3.14
C THR A 129 -2.82 17.47 3.48
N PRO A 130 -4.04 17.99 3.25
CA PRO A 130 -4.40 19.36 3.67
C PRO A 130 -4.15 19.57 5.16
N ASP A 131 -3.50 20.68 5.50
CA ASP A 131 -3.25 21.05 6.89
C ASP A 131 -4.54 21.57 7.54
N PRO A 132 -5.05 20.90 8.60
CA PRO A 132 -6.28 21.34 9.26
C PRO A 132 -6.14 22.65 10.05
N LEU A 133 -4.90 23.07 10.32
CA LEU A 133 -4.60 24.27 11.13
C LEU A 133 -4.20 25.46 10.26
N ILE A 134 -3.68 25.24 9.06
CA ILE A 134 -3.17 26.29 8.17
C ILE A 134 -3.88 26.20 6.82
N PRO A 135 -4.95 26.97 6.60
CA PRO A 135 -5.71 26.95 5.35
C PRO A 135 -4.83 27.17 4.12
N GLY A 136 -4.98 26.31 3.13
CA GLY A 136 -4.23 26.39 1.86
C GLY A 136 -2.81 25.77 1.91
N SER A 137 -2.37 25.25 3.06
CA SER A 137 -1.13 24.49 3.17
C SER A 137 -1.39 22.98 3.19
N THR A 138 -0.32 22.20 3.01
CA THR A 138 -0.31 20.74 3.13
C THR A 138 0.84 20.30 4.03
N TYR A 139 0.68 19.15 4.66
CA TYR A 139 1.75 18.43 5.36
C TYR A 139 1.88 17.02 4.80
N ASP A 140 3.05 16.41 4.98
CA ASP A 140 3.26 15.02 4.60
C ASP A 140 2.74 14.09 5.70
N TRP A 141 1.74 13.30 5.36
CA TRP A 141 1.27 12.22 6.22
C TRP A 141 1.92 10.90 5.81
N TYR A 142 2.52 10.23 6.79
CA TYR A 142 3.12 8.91 6.61
C TYR A 142 2.27 7.87 7.35
N SER A 143 2.01 6.74 6.70
CA SER A 143 1.41 5.59 7.34
C SER A 143 2.27 4.35 7.15
N LEU A 144 2.19 3.43 8.12
CA LEU A 144 2.88 2.15 8.09
C LEU A 144 1.88 1.03 8.29
N ALA A 145 2.00 -0.01 7.49
CA ALA A 145 1.26 -1.26 7.65
C ALA A 145 2.25 -2.43 7.63
N VAL A 146 1.99 -3.45 8.43
CA VAL A 146 2.81 -4.66 8.50
C VAL A 146 2.01 -5.83 7.98
N PHE A 147 2.65 -6.70 7.21
CA PHE A 147 2.07 -7.91 6.64
C PHE A 147 2.96 -9.11 6.93
N ARG A 148 2.34 -10.28 7.09
CA ARG A 148 3.03 -11.57 6.99
C ARG A 148 2.77 -12.15 5.62
N LEU A 149 3.82 -12.68 5.00
CA LEU A 149 3.73 -13.45 3.76
C LEU A 149 3.95 -14.93 4.08
N ALA A 150 3.12 -15.78 3.48
CA ALA A 150 3.27 -17.22 3.51
C ALA A 150 3.04 -17.74 2.08
N ASN A 151 3.98 -18.56 1.59
CA ASN A 151 3.92 -19.12 0.23
C ASN A 151 3.70 -18.06 -0.88
N GLY A 152 4.35 -16.89 -0.74
CA GLY A 152 4.26 -15.79 -1.70
C GLY A 152 2.94 -15.02 -1.68
N ARG A 153 2.12 -15.19 -0.63
CA ARG A 153 0.84 -14.48 -0.44
C ARG A 153 0.77 -13.82 0.93
N LEU A 154 0.03 -12.73 1.00
CA LEU A 154 -0.27 -12.07 2.26
C LEU A 154 -1.21 -12.96 3.09
N SER A 155 -0.77 -13.33 4.28
CA SER A 155 -1.51 -14.21 5.19
C SER A 155 -2.03 -13.48 6.43
N GLU A 156 -1.46 -12.31 6.77
CA GLU A 156 -1.81 -11.59 7.99
C GLU A 156 -1.48 -10.10 7.83
N HIS A 157 -2.26 -9.23 8.47
CA HIS A 157 -2.10 -7.77 8.39
C HIS A 157 -2.32 -7.07 9.72
N TRP A 158 -1.43 -6.13 10.04
CA TRP A 158 -1.54 -5.17 11.14
C TRP A 158 -1.57 -3.75 10.55
N GLY A 159 -2.67 -3.06 10.77
CA GLY A 159 -2.86 -1.68 10.30
C GLY A 159 -2.49 -0.65 11.38
N PRO A 160 -2.29 0.61 10.98
CA PRO A 160 -1.90 1.69 11.88
C PRO A 160 -3.09 2.32 12.63
N LEU A 161 -4.32 1.95 12.30
CA LEU A 161 -5.49 2.67 12.75
C LEU A 161 -6.00 2.21 14.12
N LYS A 162 -6.38 3.16 14.96
CA LYS A 162 -7.16 2.90 16.17
C LYS A 162 -8.61 2.60 15.79
N LYS A 163 -9.31 1.90 16.66
CA LYS A 163 -10.76 1.71 16.52
C LYS A 163 -11.44 3.08 16.48
N LEU A 164 -12.20 3.31 15.43
CA LEU A 164 -12.97 4.54 15.26
C LEU A 164 -14.21 4.49 16.16
N ALA A 165 -14.59 5.63 16.71
CA ALA A 165 -15.89 5.80 17.35
C ALA A 165 -16.99 5.71 16.28
N ALA A 166 -18.08 5.05 16.61
CA ALA A 166 -19.27 4.96 15.76
C ALA A 166 -19.99 6.32 15.71
#